data_b557c1f7c492ca332823f9a841179668
#
_entry.id   b557c1f7c492ca332823f9a841179668
#
_cell.length_a   1.000
_cell.length_b   1.000
_cell.length_c   1.000
_cell.angle_alpha   90.00
_cell.angle_beta   90.00
_cell.angle_gamma   90.00
#
_symmetry.space_group_name_H-M   'P 1'
#
loop_
_entity.id
_entity.type
_entity.pdbx_description
1 polymer ?
#
loop_
_entity_poly.entity_id
_entity_poly.type
_entity_poly.pdbx_seq_one_letter_code
_entity_poly.pdbx_strand_id
1 'polypeptide(L)'
;MNINIETVKTTQNAKNILGRIKSNTGIQNWNTICRWAFCLSLKQDSAPRVVDEKLDGVEMTYETFAGKHSNIYLALLMNSLKKHKLEINQLNLNKYIRAHINRGISILYNLKMKSISDMISLIKN
;
A
#
# COMPACT_ATOMS: atom_id res chain seq x y z
N MET A 1 -7.70 20.96 -12.13
CA MET A 1 -7.29 19.67 -12.71
C MET A 1 -7.66 18.53 -11.76
N ASN A 2 -8.46 17.60 -12.25
CA ASN A 2 -8.90 16.47 -11.43
C ASN A 2 -7.90 15.34 -11.51
N ILE A 3 -6.96 15.32 -10.57
CA ILE A 3 -6.00 14.23 -10.45
C ILE A 3 -6.57 13.27 -9.40
N ASN A 4 -6.77 12.02 -9.79
CA ASN A 4 -7.28 11.02 -8.86
C ASN A 4 -6.60 9.68 -9.10
N ILE A 5 -6.74 8.80 -8.13
CA ILE A 5 -6.26 7.43 -8.22
C ILE A 5 -7.44 6.56 -8.62
N GLU A 6 -7.27 5.78 -9.67
CA GLU A 6 -8.35 4.94 -10.20
C GLU A 6 -8.49 3.64 -9.42
N THR A 7 -7.48 2.80 -9.51
CA THR A 7 -7.51 1.48 -8.87
C THR A 7 -6.20 1.17 -8.17
N VAL A 8 -6.31 0.34 -7.14
CA VAL A 8 -5.17 -0.26 -6.44
C VAL A 8 -5.09 -1.70 -6.93
N LYS A 9 -3.92 -2.08 -7.45
CA LYS A 9 -3.68 -3.42 -7.98
C LYS A 9 -2.39 -3.99 -7.41
N THR A 10 -2.37 -5.29 -7.17
CA THR A 10 -1.18 -5.97 -6.68
C THR A 10 -0.75 -7.07 -7.66
N THR A 11 0.49 -7.54 -7.48
CA THR A 11 0.95 -8.74 -8.16
C THR A 11 0.28 -9.97 -7.54
N GLN A 12 0.32 -11.10 -8.23
CA GLN A 12 -0.19 -12.35 -7.68
C GLN A 12 0.62 -12.78 -6.45
N ASN A 13 1.93 -12.56 -6.47
CA ASN A 13 2.78 -12.85 -5.32
C ASN A 13 2.37 -12.05 -4.09
N ALA A 14 2.08 -10.76 -4.28
CA ALA A 14 1.60 -9.91 -3.18
C ALA A 14 0.26 -10.40 -2.66
N LYS A 15 -0.65 -10.84 -3.54
CA LYS A 15 -1.93 -11.41 -3.13
C LYS A 15 -1.72 -12.65 -2.25
N ASN A 16 -0.77 -13.50 -2.60
CA ASN A 16 -0.47 -14.70 -1.82
C ASN A 16 0.03 -14.34 -0.43
N ILE A 17 0.88 -13.32 -0.33
CA ILE A 17 1.38 -12.82 0.96
C ILE A 17 0.24 -12.24 1.78
N LEU A 18 -0.64 -11.44 1.16
CA LEU A 18 -1.81 -10.87 1.81
C LEU A 18 -2.70 -11.96 2.39
N GLY A 19 -2.88 -13.06 1.65
CA GLY A 19 -3.66 -14.21 2.13
C GLY A 19 -3.08 -14.81 3.40
N ARG A 20 -1.77 -14.92 3.48
CA ARG A 20 -1.10 -15.42 4.69
C ARG A 20 -1.27 -14.46 5.85
N ILE A 21 -1.15 -13.17 5.61
CA ILE A 21 -1.34 -12.15 6.65
C ILE A 21 -2.77 -12.19 7.16
N LYS A 22 -3.77 -12.28 6.28
CA LYS A 22 -5.17 -12.41 6.67
C LYS A 22 -5.37 -13.63 7.58
N SER A 23 -4.82 -14.75 7.17
CA SER A 23 -4.95 -16.01 7.93
C SER A 23 -4.30 -15.89 9.31
N ASN A 24 -3.11 -15.29 9.38
CA ASN A 24 -2.36 -15.20 10.64
C ASN A 24 -2.92 -14.15 11.60
N THR A 25 -3.44 -13.05 11.08
CA THR A 25 -3.89 -11.92 11.91
C THR A 25 -5.39 -11.91 12.19
N GLY A 26 -6.18 -12.61 11.37
CA GLY A 26 -7.63 -12.55 11.46
C GLY A 26 -8.25 -11.32 10.83
N ILE A 27 -7.45 -10.45 10.23
CA ILE A 27 -7.97 -9.27 9.53
C ILE A 27 -8.69 -9.73 8.27
N GLN A 28 -9.98 -9.40 8.15
CA GLN A 28 -10.82 -9.95 7.09
C GLN A 28 -10.69 -9.22 5.75
N ASN A 29 -10.41 -7.92 5.77
CA ASN A 29 -10.46 -7.09 4.57
C ASN A 29 -9.08 -6.81 4.00
N TRP A 30 -8.91 -7.07 2.70
CA TRP A 30 -7.68 -6.76 1.97
C TRP A 30 -7.28 -5.29 2.12
N ASN A 31 -8.27 -4.38 2.07
CA ASN A 31 -8.02 -2.95 2.12
C ASN A 31 -7.35 -2.53 3.43
N THR A 32 -7.72 -3.15 4.55
CA THR A 32 -7.10 -2.84 5.84
C THR A 32 -5.61 -3.15 5.82
N ILE A 33 -5.25 -4.34 5.34
CA ILE A 33 -3.85 -4.75 5.27
C ILE A 33 -3.08 -3.86 4.27
N CYS A 34 -3.71 -3.51 3.14
CA CYS A 34 -3.09 -2.64 2.15
C CYS A 34 -2.82 -1.23 2.70
N ARG A 35 -3.69 -0.71 3.58
CA ARG A 35 -3.45 0.58 4.23
C ARG A 35 -2.24 0.51 5.18
N TRP A 36 -2.11 -0.57 5.94
CA TRP A 36 -0.92 -0.80 6.77
C TRP A 36 0.34 -0.84 5.90
N ALA A 37 0.27 -1.59 4.80
CA ALA A 37 1.39 -1.73 3.87
C ALA A 37 1.80 -0.37 3.30
N PHE A 38 0.84 0.41 2.86
CA PHE A 38 1.08 1.74 2.31
C PHE A 38 1.81 2.64 3.33
N CYS A 39 1.30 2.68 4.56
CA CYS A 39 1.89 3.51 5.61
C CYS A 39 3.30 3.06 5.98
N LEU A 40 3.55 1.76 6.04
CA LEU A 40 4.90 1.24 6.30
C LEU A 40 5.87 1.62 5.19
N SER A 41 5.42 1.55 3.95
CA SER A 41 6.27 1.95 2.83
C SER A 41 6.61 3.43 2.87
N LEU A 42 5.64 4.28 3.26
CA LEU A 42 5.87 5.72 3.36
C LEU A 42 6.93 6.08 4.41
N LYS A 43 7.14 5.24 5.40
CA LYS A 43 8.16 5.48 6.44
C LYS A 43 9.60 5.27 5.93
N GLN A 44 9.76 4.65 4.79
CA GLN A 44 11.08 4.42 4.21
C GLN A 44 11.63 5.72 3.61
N ASP A 45 12.94 5.90 3.68
CA ASP A 45 13.59 7.11 3.18
C ASP A 45 13.65 7.15 1.65
N SER A 46 13.65 5.99 1.01
CA SER A 46 13.76 5.89 -0.44
C SER A 46 12.39 5.81 -1.11
N ALA A 47 12.31 6.22 -2.36
CA ALA A 47 11.13 5.98 -3.17
C ALA A 47 11.01 4.48 -3.47
N PRO A 48 9.78 3.94 -3.54
CA PRO A 48 9.62 2.54 -3.88
C PRO A 48 9.92 2.31 -5.36
N ARG A 49 10.35 1.08 -5.67
CA ARG A 49 10.55 0.68 -7.06
C ARG A 49 9.19 0.51 -7.74
N VAL A 50 9.05 1.05 -8.94
CA VAL A 50 7.83 0.86 -9.74
C VAL A 50 7.69 -0.63 -10.06
N VAL A 51 6.45 -1.14 -9.94
CA VAL A 51 6.16 -2.56 -10.17
C VAL A 51 6.19 -2.86 -11.66
N ASP A 52 7.08 -3.76 -12.07
CA ASP A 52 7.22 -4.18 -13.46
C ASP A 52 6.45 -5.46 -13.77
N GLU A 53 6.12 -6.23 -12.73
CA GLU A 53 5.40 -7.49 -12.89
C GLU A 53 3.95 -7.24 -13.21
N LYS A 54 3.29 -8.27 -13.74
CA LYS A 54 1.87 -8.22 -14.04
C LYS A 54 1.05 -7.98 -12.77
N LEU A 55 0.10 -7.06 -12.84
CA LEU A 55 -0.76 -6.70 -11.72
C LEU A 55 -2.08 -7.49 -11.79
N ASP A 56 -1.99 -8.79 -11.57
CA ASP A 56 -3.12 -9.72 -11.67
C ASP A 56 -3.54 -10.32 -10.33
N GLY A 57 -3.14 -9.70 -9.24
CA GLY A 57 -3.51 -10.14 -7.90
C GLY A 57 -4.82 -9.51 -7.43
N VAL A 58 -4.77 -8.82 -6.29
CA VAL A 58 -5.93 -8.11 -5.75
C VAL A 58 -6.16 -6.83 -6.55
N GLU A 59 -7.41 -6.51 -6.84
CA GLU A 59 -7.80 -5.26 -7.47
C GLU A 59 -8.95 -4.64 -6.68
N MET A 60 -8.85 -3.36 -6.39
CA MET A 60 -9.90 -2.62 -5.69
C MET A 60 -9.89 -1.17 -6.14
N THR A 61 -11.04 -0.48 -6.01
CA THR A 61 -11.08 0.95 -6.29
C THR A 61 -10.27 1.68 -5.23
N TYR A 62 -9.84 2.90 -5.55
CA TYR A 62 -9.16 3.72 -4.57
C TYR A 62 -10.06 4.01 -3.36
N GLU A 63 -11.34 4.22 -3.58
CA GLU A 63 -12.30 4.47 -2.51
C GLU A 63 -12.39 3.28 -1.54
N THR A 64 -12.38 2.06 -2.06
CA THR A 64 -12.37 0.86 -1.23
C THR A 64 -11.08 0.78 -0.40
N PHE A 65 -9.95 1.08 -1.02
CA PHE A 65 -8.67 1.09 -0.31
C PHE A 65 -8.67 2.15 0.81
N ALA A 66 -9.02 3.38 0.47
CA ALA A 66 -8.85 4.53 1.37
C ALA A 66 -10.00 4.70 2.37
N GLY A 67 -11.19 4.24 2.03
CA GLY A 67 -12.39 4.44 2.87
C GLY A 67 -12.69 5.92 3.04
N LYS A 68 -13.06 6.32 4.26
CA LYS A 68 -13.38 7.73 4.54
C LYS A 68 -12.17 8.66 4.60
N HIS A 69 -10.97 8.12 4.48
CA HIS A 69 -9.73 8.93 4.59
C HIS A 69 -9.05 9.11 3.23
N SER A 70 -9.84 9.11 2.14
CA SER A 70 -9.29 9.22 0.78
C SER A 70 -8.41 10.46 0.59
N ASN A 71 -8.82 11.60 1.15
CA ASN A 71 -8.04 12.84 1.03
C ASN A 71 -6.71 12.75 1.77
N ILE A 72 -6.69 12.07 2.91
CA ILE A 72 -5.46 11.91 3.70
C ILE A 72 -4.46 11.04 2.95
N TYR A 73 -4.92 9.89 2.43
CA TYR A 73 -4.02 8.99 1.70
C TYR A 73 -3.49 9.62 0.41
N LEU A 74 -4.34 10.39 -0.29
CA LEU A 74 -3.90 11.11 -1.48
C LEU A 74 -2.83 12.15 -1.12
N ALA A 75 -3.05 12.92 -0.05
CA ALA A 75 -2.10 13.94 0.40
C ALA A 75 -0.76 13.31 0.80
N LEU A 76 -0.80 12.16 1.49
CA LEU A 76 0.42 11.45 1.87
C LEU A 76 1.22 10.99 0.65
N LEU A 77 0.52 10.47 -0.36
CA LEU A 77 1.16 10.03 -1.59
C LEU A 77 1.77 11.21 -2.35
N MET A 78 1.04 12.31 -2.47
CA MET A 78 1.53 13.51 -3.14
C MET A 78 2.76 14.06 -2.42
N ASN A 79 2.74 14.08 -1.10
CA ASN A 79 3.88 14.52 -0.30
C ASN A 79 5.11 13.63 -0.53
N SER A 80 4.90 12.32 -0.63
CA SER A 80 5.98 11.37 -0.92
C SER A 80 6.58 11.63 -2.30
N LEU A 81 5.74 11.85 -3.32
CA LEU A 81 6.22 12.17 -4.66
C LEU A 81 7.07 13.44 -4.64
N LYS A 82 6.58 14.47 -3.97
CA LYS A 82 7.30 15.73 -3.86
C LYS A 82 8.64 15.56 -3.15
N LYS A 83 8.65 14.80 -2.06
CA LYS A 83 9.87 14.51 -1.29
C LYS A 83 10.95 13.87 -2.18
N HIS A 84 10.55 13.00 -3.09
CA HIS A 84 11.47 12.29 -3.98
C HIS A 84 11.65 12.96 -5.34
N LYS A 85 11.18 14.21 -5.46
CA LYS A 85 11.33 15.03 -6.70
C LYS A 85 10.69 14.36 -7.90
N LEU A 86 9.55 13.72 -7.68
CA LEU A 86 8.75 13.09 -8.72
C LEU A 86 7.57 13.99 -9.05
N GLU A 87 7.23 14.08 -10.34
CA GLU A 87 6.13 14.92 -10.78
C GLU A 87 4.79 14.39 -10.25
N ILE A 88 3.93 15.30 -9.77
CA ILE A 88 2.59 14.94 -9.32
C ILE A 88 1.66 14.98 -10.53
N ASN A 89 1.37 13.82 -11.09
CA ASN A 89 0.47 13.67 -12.23
C ASN A 89 -0.28 12.34 -12.11
N GLN A 90 -1.29 12.17 -12.96
CA GLN A 90 -2.15 10.99 -12.94
C GLN A 90 -1.36 9.69 -13.06
N LEU A 91 -0.40 9.65 -13.97
CA LEU A 91 0.41 8.46 -14.19
C LEU A 91 1.21 8.09 -12.93
N ASN A 92 1.88 9.05 -12.34
CA ASN A 92 2.71 8.81 -11.15
C ASN A 92 1.87 8.46 -9.93
N LEU A 93 0.70 9.06 -9.76
CA LEU A 93 -0.18 8.71 -8.65
C LEU A 93 -0.56 7.23 -8.71
N ASN A 94 -0.96 6.75 -9.88
CA ASN A 94 -1.32 5.35 -10.05
C ASN A 94 -0.13 4.40 -9.89
N LYS A 95 1.02 4.76 -10.46
CA LYS A 95 2.23 3.93 -10.38
C LYS A 95 2.75 3.82 -8.95
N TYR A 96 2.82 4.93 -8.24
CA TYR A 96 3.47 4.94 -6.93
C TYR A 96 2.58 4.50 -5.79
N ILE A 97 1.25 4.63 -5.89
CA ILE A 97 0.41 3.99 -4.88
C ILE A 97 0.57 2.48 -4.93
N ARG A 98 0.63 1.91 -6.12
CA ARG A 98 0.84 0.47 -6.30
C ARG A 98 2.21 0.04 -5.82
N ALA A 99 3.24 0.84 -6.13
CA ALA A 99 4.61 0.57 -5.70
C ALA A 99 4.74 0.60 -4.17
N HIS A 100 4.14 1.60 -3.52
CA HIS A 100 4.16 1.70 -2.05
C HIS A 100 3.45 0.53 -1.40
N ILE A 101 2.26 0.17 -1.88
CA ILE A 101 1.51 -0.95 -1.32
C ILE A 101 2.29 -2.25 -1.50
N ASN A 102 2.85 -2.46 -2.67
CA ASN A 102 3.61 -3.68 -2.96
C ASN A 102 4.85 -3.79 -2.07
N ARG A 103 5.59 -2.69 -1.90
CA ARG A 103 6.74 -2.66 -0.99
C ARG A 103 6.33 -2.90 0.46
N GLY A 104 5.21 -2.28 0.87
CA GLY A 104 4.71 -2.45 2.23
C GLY A 104 4.27 -3.87 2.53
N ILE A 105 3.68 -4.56 1.55
CA ILE A 105 3.31 -5.97 1.70
C ILE A 105 4.57 -6.81 1.93
N SER A 106 5.65 -6.53 1.20
CA SER A 106 6.92 -7.22 1.39
C SER A 106 7.51 -6.95 2.77
N ILE A 107 7.39 -5.71 3.26
CA ILE A 107 7.84 -5.35 4.61
C ILE A 107 7.07 -6.16 5.65
N LEU A 108 5.74 -6.22 5.53
CA LEU A 108 4.91 -7.01 6.45
C LEU A 108 5.30 -8.49 6.43
N TYR A 109 5.57 -9.02 5.25
CA TYR A 109 6.00 -10.41 5.09
C TYR A 109 7.31 -10.66 5.85
N ASN A 110 8.28 -9.75 5.68
CA ASN A 110 9.60 -9.88 6.31
C ASN A 110 9.54 -9.73 7.83
N LEU A 111 8.56 -8.97 8.33
CA LEU A 111 8.35 -8.82 9.77
C LEU A 111 7.65 -10.02 10.38
N LYS A 112 7.20 -10.98 9.56
CA LYS A 112 6.57 -12.23 9.98
C LYS A 112 5.39 -12.00 10.93
N MET A 113 4.46 -11.16 10.50
CA MET A 113 3.25 -10.86 11.28
C MET A 113 2.44 -12.12 11.50
N LYS A 114 2.31 -12.56 12.75
CA LYS A 114 1.61 -13.79 13.11
C LYS A 114 0.27 -13.55 13.79
N SER A 115 0.02 -12.31 14.21
CA SER A 115 -1.21 -11.96 14.91
C SER A 115 -1.48 -10.47 14.75
N ILE A 116 -2.70 -10.06 15.09
CA ILE A 116 -3.05 -8.65 15.07
C ILE A 116 -2.23 -7.86 16.10
N SER A 117 -1.84 -8.52 17.22
CA SER A 117 -0.99 -7.88 18.22
C SER A 117 0.37 -7.49 17.66
N ASP A 118 0.93 -8.31 16.78
CA ASP A 118 2.20 -8.01 16.11
C ASP A 118 2.09 -6.74 15.28
N MET A 119 0.97 -6.58 14.56
CA MET A 119 0.74 -5.38 13.76
C MET A 119 0.56 -4.15 14.63
N ILE A 120 -0.17 -4.27 15.73
CA ILE A 120 -0.37 -3.16 16.67
C ILE A 120 0.97 -2.71 17.27
N SER A 121 1.88 -3.63 17.54
CA SER A 121 3.18 -3.29 18.12
C SER A 121 4.01 -2.39 17.21
N LEU A 122 3.78 -2.40 15.90
CA LEU A 122 4.46 -1.52 14.96
C LEU A 122 4.14 -0.04 15.21
N ILE A 123 2.96 0.25 15.75
CA ILE A 123 2.54 1.61 16.03
C ILE A 123 3.29 2.19 17.23
N LYS A 124 3.64 1.34 18.20
CA LYS A 124 4.26 1.76 19.45
C LYS A 124 5.76 2.04 19.33
N ASN A 125 6.35 1.65 18.24
CA ASN A 125 7.76 1.89 17.98
C ASN A 125 7.93 3.09 17.03
#